data_e3e692a56edd7a24853d3d94fdf4f049
#
_entry.id   e3e692a56edd7a24853d3d94fdf4f049
#
_cell.length_a   1.000
_cell.length_b   1.000
_cell.length_c   1.000
_cell.angle_alpha   90.00
_cell.angle_beta   90.00
_cell.angle_gamma   90.00
#
_symmetry.space_group_name_H-M   'P 1'
#
loop_
_entity.id
_entity.type
_entity.pdbx_description
1 polymer ?
#
loop_
_entity_poly.entity_id
_entity_poly.type
_entity_poly.pdbx_seq_one_letter_code
_entity_poly.pdbx_strand_id
1 'polypeptide(L)'
;AIAAEDYEVDALNNGSYQKAIDMVSKDEELLNLRIAYTSGEYEEKLMSQGADKYCTDGLTAVCFKDDENNAYVIYRGTDGYTAWSENVQAAMVADTSIQQLALNFFESIPGLENFQDVQLSGHSKGGNMVQYVTIVSEYSYLISHTVTYDGQGFSDYFMDKYSALIAQNKDKIVSYSAEY
;
A
#
# COMPACT_ATOMS: atom_id res chain seq x y z
N ALA A 1 4.12 -10.01 18.99
CA ALA A 1 4.95 -11.02 18.36
C ALA A 1 4.02 -11.91 17.55
N ILE A 2 4.03 -11.79 16.22
CA ILE A 2 3.32 -12.70 15.33
C ILE A 2 4.10 -14.01 15.40
N ALA A 3 3.49 -15.03 16.00
CA ALA A 3 4.08 -16.36 16.05
C ALA A 3 4.15 -16.92 14.62
N ALA A 4 5.35 -17.33 14.22
CA ALA A 4 5.65 -17.89 12.91
C ALA A 4 5.16 -19.36 12.79
N GLU A 5 4.00 -19.71 13.34
CA GLU A 5 3.63 -21.11 13.54
C GLU A 5 2.82 -21.77 12.42
N ASP A 6 2.41 -21.07 11.36
CA ASP A 6 1.53 -21.69 10.34
C ASP A 6 1.92 -21.45 8.88
N TYR A 7 3.13 -21.02 8.59
CA TYR A 7 3.63 -21.01 7.23
C TYR A 7 4.74 -22.04 7.08
N GLU A 8 4.52 -23.06 6.27
CA GLU A 8 5.62 -23.83 5.65
C GLU A 8 6.43 -22.86 4.78
N VAL A 9 7.27 -22.08 5.44
CA VAL A 9 8.19 -21.16 4.76
C VAL A 9 9.27 -22.02 4.15
N ASP A 10 9.32 -22.03 2.84
CA ASP A 10 10.38 -22.65 2.03
C ASP A 10 11.74 -22.33 2.69
N ALA A 11 12.58 -23.32 2.90
CA ALA A 11 13.83 -23.18 3.65
C ALA A 11 14.77 -22.10 3.08
N LEU A 12 14.61 -21.75 1.80
CA LEU A 12 15.33 -20.67 1.12
C LEU A 12 14.88 -19.28 1.57
N ASN A 13 13.61 -19.10 1.91
CA ASN A 13 13.05 -17.83 2.36
C ASN A 13 13.29 -17.58 3.86
N ASN A 14 13.44 -18.63 4.65
CA ASN A 14 13.56 -18.54 6.11
C ASN A 14 14.75 -17.67 6.55
N GLY A 15 15.89 -17.77 5.87
CA GLY A 15 17.08 -16.96 6.18
C GLY A 15 16.91 -15.46 5.86
N SER A 16 16.12 -15.11 4.87
CA SER A 16 15.86 -13.71 4.49
C SER A 16 14.86 -13.04 5.43
N TYR A 17 13.81 -13.74 5.83
CA TYR A 17 12.86 -13.27 6.83
C TYR A 17 13.53 -13.09 8.20
N GLN A 18 14.37 -14.04 8.62
CA GLN A 18 15.10 -13.91 9.88
C GLN A 18 16.04 -12.70 9.87
N LYS A 19 16.74 -12.45 8.77
CA LYS A 19 17.58 -11.25 8.63
C LYS A 19 16.75 -9.96 8.71
N ALA A 20 15.59 -9.92 8.06
CA ALA A 20 14.70 -8.76 8.14
C ALA A 20 14.21 -8.54 9.58
N ILE A 21 13.80 -9.59 10.29
CA ILE A 21 13.39 -9.52 11.69
C ILE A 21 14.56 -9.02 12.55
N ASP A 22 15.78 -9.56 12.35
CA ASP A 22 16.97 -9.16 13.08
C ASP A 22 17.37 -7.69 12.82
N MET A 23 17.11 -7.17 11.63
CA MET A 23 17.32 -5.75 11.30
C MET A 23 16.29 -4.87 12.02
N VAL A 24 15.00 -5.18 11.85
CA VAL A 24 13.90 -4.44 12.48
C VAL A 24 14.03 -4.44 14.00
N SER A 25 14.42 -5.56 14.61
CA SER A 25 14.58 -5.69 16.06
C SER A 25 15.72 -4.86 16.67
N LYS A 26 16.57 -4.27 15.83
CA LYS A 26 17.68 -3.39 16.24
C LYS A 26 17.43 -1.92 15.94
N ASP A 27 16.34 -1.64 15.27
CA ASP A 27 15.96 -0.29 14.87
C ASP A 27 14.88 0.24 15.83
N GLU A 28 15.27 1.16 16.70
CA GLU A 28 14.38 1.71 17.73
C GLU A 28 13.21 2.51 17.11
N GLU A 29 13.41 3.15 15.95
CA GLU A 29 12.35 3.89 15.27
C GLU A 29 11.27 2.93 14.76
N LEU A 30 11.69 1.82 14.13
CA LEU A 30 10.75 0.79 13.64
C LEU A 30 10.03 0.06 14.79
N LEU A 31 10.72 -0.18 15.92
CA LEU A 31 10.11 -0.83 17.08
C LEU A 31 9.08 0.04 17.82
N ASN A 32 9.16 1.34 17.67
CA ASN A 32 8.22 2.30 18.25
C ASN A 32 6.98 2.53 17.39
N LEU A 33 6.95 2.00 16.16
CA LEU A 33 5.77 2.10 15.31
C LEU A 33 4.59 1.31 15.90
N ARG A 34 3.41 1.89 15.85
CA ARG A 34 2.16 1.30 16.31
C ARG A 34 1.18 1.20 15.15
N ILE A 35 0.46 0.08 15.09
CA ILE A 35 -0.63 -0.08 14.12
C ILE A 35 -1.73 0.93 14.45
N ALA A 36 -2.07 1.75 13.49
CA ALA A 36 -3.17 2.72 13.56
C ALA A 36 -4.42 2.24 12.84
N TYR A 37 -4.27 1.51 11.72
CA TYR A 37 -5.38 0.95 10.95
C TYR A 37 -4.91 -0.17 10.03
N THR A 38 -5.78 -1.14 9.75
CA THR A 38 -5.50 -2.29 8.88
C THR A 38 -6.58 -2.50 7.84
N SER A 39 -6.25 -3.20 6.73
CA SER A 39 -7.25 -3.61 5.74
C SER A 39 -8.32 -4.56 6.32
N GLY A 40 -7.98 -5.33 7.36
CA GLY A 40 -8.96 -6.15 8.09
C GLY A 40 -10.00 -5.32 8.84
N GLU A 41 -9.58 -4.28 9.56
CA GLU A 41 -10.50 -3.34 10.23
C GLU A 41 -11.36 -2.57 9.22
N TYR A 42 -10.79 -2.26 8.05
CA TYR A 42 -11.53 -1.65 6.96
C TYR A 42 -12.63 -2.59 6.42
N GLU A 43 -12.31 -3.87 6.20
CA GLU A 43 -13.30 -4.88 5.79
C GLU A 43 -14.42 -5.02 6.83
N GLU A 44 -14.07 -5.14 8.12
CA GLU A 44 -15.05 -5.20 9.21
C GLU A 44 -15.99 -3.98 9.21
N LYS A 45 -15.44 -2.79 8.99
CA LYS A 45 -16.23 -1.56 8.86
C LYS A 45 -17.20 -1.64 7.69
N LEU A 46 -16.74 -2.04 6.49
CA LEU A 46 -17.60 -2.17 5.32
C LEU A 46 -18.70 -3.23 5.52
N MET A 47 -18.37 -4.38 6.11
CA MET A 47 -19.34 -5.42 6.45
C MET A 47 -20.40 -4.91 7.44
N SER A 48 -20.01 -4.11 8.43
CA SER A 48 -20.95 -3.48 9.36
C SER A 48 -21.92 -2.51 8.68
N GLN A 49 -21.56 -2.00 7.52
CA GLN A 49 -22.35 -1.13 6.65
C GLN A 49 -23.17 -1.89 5.60
N GLY A 50 -23.11 -3.23 5.60
CA GLY A 50 -23.86 -4.10 4.72
C GLY A 50 -23.11 -4.60 3.49
N ALA A 51 -21.80 -4.41 3.42
CA ALA A 51 -20.98 -5.03 2.36
C ALA A 51 -20.85 -6.54 2.56
N ASP A 52 -20.68 -7.26 1.45
CA ASP A 52 -20.43 -8.70 1.48
C ASP A 52 -19.05 -9.02 2.09
N LYS A 53 -18.93 -10.23 2.63
CA LYS A 53 -17.64 -10.78 3.07
C LYS A 53 -16.68 -10.82 1.87
N TYR A 54 -15.41 -10.58 2.11
CA TYR A 54 -14.36 -10.44 1.08
C TYR A 54 -14.52 -9.23 0.14
N CYS A 55 -15.25 -8.21 0.57
CA CYS A 55 -15.39 -6.97 -0.20
C CYS A 55 -14.06 -6.22 -0.40
N THR A 56 -13.02 -6.57 0.35
CA THR A 56 -11.66 -6.04 0.23
C THR A 56 -10.67 -7.06 -0.34
N ASP A 57 -11.16 -8.11 -1.00
CA ASP A 57 -10.30 -9.18 -1.53
C ASP A 57 -9.19 -8.63 -2.45
N GLY A 58 -7.98 -9.13 -2.23
CA GLY A 58 -6.77 -8.65 -2.90
C GLY A 58 -6.11 -7.41 -2.28
N LEU A 59 -6.74 -6.73 -1.31
CA LEU A 59 -6.14 -5.63 -0.57
C LEU A 59 -5.47 -6.14 0.72
N THR A 60 -4.19 -5.91 0.85
CA THR A 60 -3.47 -6.04 2.13
C THR A 60 -2.74 -4.73 2.38
N ALA A 61 -3.19 -3.99 3.40
CA ALA A 61 -2.63 -2.70 3.72
C ALA A 61 -2.62 -2.47 5.24
N VAL A 62 -1.66 -1.67 5.69
CA VAL A 62 -1.52 -1.29 7.08
C VAL A 62 -1.06 0.17 7.17
N CYS A 63 -1.64 0.92 8.09
CA CYS A 63 -1.17 2.22 8.52
C CYS A 63 -0.49 2.05 9.87
N PHE A 64 0.79 2.40 9.96
CA PHE A 64 1.51 2.57 11.20
C PHE A 64 1.57 4.04 11.56
N LYS A 65 1.79 4.33 12.84
CA LYS A 65 2.13 5.67 13.32
C LYS A 65 3.28 5.62 14.32
N ASP A 66 4.05 6.70 14.35
CA ASP A 66 5.07 6.93 15.38
C ASP A 66 4.55 7.79 16.54
N ASP A 67 5.42 8.10 17.50
CA ASP A 67 5.09 8.92 18.65
C ASP A 67 4.96 10.42 18.30
N GLU A 68 5.46 10.86 17.16
CA GLU A 68 5.33 12.22 16.62
C GLU A 68 4.04 12.39 15.80
N ASN A 69 3.22 11.34 15.70
CA ASN A 69 2.00 11.28 14.93
C ASN A 69 2.22 11.43 13.41
N ASN A 70 3.34 10.92 12.88
CA ASN A 70 3.51 10.67 11.46
C ASN A 70 2.89 9.31 11.09
N ALA A 71 2.36 9.20 9.90
CA ALA A 71 1.74 7.97 9.39
C ALA A 71 2.59 7.33 8.28
N TYR A 72 2.69 6.01 8.33
CA TYR A 72 3.37 5.18 7.34
C TYR A 72 2.38 4.14 6.81
N VAL A 73 1.92 4.33 5.58
CA VAL A 73 0.90 3.47 4.97
C VAL A 73 1.56 2.54 3.97
N ILE A 74 1.45 1.24 4.22
CA ILE A 74 2.12 0.22 3.43
C ILE A 74 1.10 -0.67 2.74
N TYR A 75 1.27 -0.85 1.43
CA TYR A 75 0.47 -1.77 0.63
C TYR A 75 1.33 -2.94 0.18
N ARG A 76 0.86 -4.13 0.49
CA ARG A 76 1.50 -5.37 0.06
C ARG A 76 1.09 -5.69 -1.38
N GLY A 77 2.05 -6.17 -2.20
CA GLY A 77 1.75 -6.80 -3.47
C GLY A 77 0.97 -8.10 -3.28
N THR A 78 0.14 -8.46 -4.26
CA THR A 78 -0.60 -9.73 -4.22
C THR A 78 0.28 -10.87 -4.70
N ASP A 79 0.31 -11.98 -3.97
CA ASP A 79 0.89 -13.24 -4.40
C ASP A 79 -0.18 -14.04 -5.15
N GLY A 80 0.10 -14.49 -6.39
CA GLY A 80 -0.70 -15.51 -7.04
C GLY A 80 -1.17 -15.22 -8.48
N TYR A 81 -1.79 -16.24 -9.06
CA TYR A 81 -2.19 -16.34 -10.47
C TYR A 81 -3.28 -15.33 -10.90
N THR A 82 -4.06 -14.80 -9.97
CA THR A 82 -5.07 -13.76 -10.22
C THR A 82 -4.46 -12.42 -10.64
N ALA A 83 -3.18 -12.20 -10.34
CA ALA A 83 -2.46 -11.00 -10.73
C ALA A 83 -2.36 -10.79 -12.25
N TRP A 84 -2.37 -11.87 -13.04
CA TRP A 84 -2.21 -11.78 -14.50
C TRP A 84 -3.46 -11.24 -15.21
N SER A 85 -4.66 -11.66 -14.81
CA SER A 85 -5.91 -11.16 -15.42
C SER A 85 -6.16 -9.69 -15.09
N GLU A 86 -5.76 -9.27 -13.89
CA GLU A 86 -5.85 -7.87 -13.45
C GLU A 86 -4.80 -6.98 -14.13
N ASN A 87 -3.62 -7.50 -14.43
CA ASN A 87 -2.59 -6.78 -15.19
C ASN A 87 -3.04 -6.46 -16.62
N VAL A 88 -3.79 -7.37 -17.26
CA VAL A 88 -4.38 -7.13 -18.58
C VAL A 88 -5.49 -6.07 -18.51
N GLN A 89 -6.31 -6.08 -17.46
CA GLN A 89 -7.32 -5.03 -17.24
C GLN A 89 -6.67 -3.68 -16.93
N ALA A 90 -5.60 -3.66 -16.15
CA ALA A 90 -4.88 -2.43 -15.81
C ALA A 90 -4.31 -1.72 -17.05
N ALA A 91 -4.02 -2.46 -18.13
CA ALA A 91 -3.57 -1.87 -19.40
C ALA A 91 -4.72 -1.22 -20.21
N MET A 92 -5.97 -1.51 -19.88
CA MET A 92 -7.14 -1.12 -20.67
C MET A 92 -8.05 -0.10 -19.97
N VAL A 93 -7.82 0.21 -18.71
CA VAL A 93 -8.67 1.13 -17.93
C VAL A 93 -7.82 2.16 -17.20
N ALA A 94 -8.42 3.32 -16.92
CA ALA A 94 -7.76 4.36 -16.14
C ALA A 94 -7.71 4.00 -14.64
N ASP A 95 -8.73 3.31 -14.14
CA ASP A 95 -8.87 2.95 -12.73
C ASP A 95 -9.26 1.48 -12.61
N THR A 96 -8.45 0.70 -11.92
CA THR A 96 -8.81 -0.68 -11.58
C THR A 96 -9.57 -0.74 -10.26
N SER A 97 -10.34 -1.80 -10.04
CA SER A 97 -11.06 -2.00 -8.77
C SER A 97 -10.13 -2.03 -7.57
N ILE A 98 -8.96 -2.64 -7.71
CA ILE A 98 -7.99 -2.70 -6.60
C ILE A 98 -7.34 -1.34 -6.30
N GLN A 99 -7.11 -0.51 -7.32
CA GLN A 99 -6.63 0.86 -7.14
C GLN A 99 -7.67 1.73 -6.41
N GLN A 100 -8.93 1.60 -6.79
CA GLN A 100 -10.03 2.29 -6.11
C GLN A 100 -10.20 1.80 -4.66
N LEU A 101 -10.07 0.50 -4.45
CA LEU A 101 -10.11 -0.08 -3.11
C LEU A 101 -8.96 0.42 -2.23
N ALA A 102 -7.75 0.52 -2.79
CA ALA A 102 -6.58 1.08 -2.10
C ALA A 102 -6.80 2.56 -1.73
N LEU A 103 -7.37 3.35 -2.65
CA LEU A 103 -7.73 4.74 -2.40
C LEU A 103 -8.76 4.86 -1.26
N ASN A 104 -9.85 4.10 -1.35
CA ASN A 104 -10.91 4.11 -0.34
C ASN A 104 -10.40 3.68 1.05
N PHE A 105 -9.48 2.69 1.11
CA PHE A 105 -8.80 2.33 2.35
C PHE A 105 -8.03 3.52 2.93
N PHE A 106 -7.20 4.17 2.12
CA PHE A 106 -6.41 5.32 2.54
C PHE A 106 -7.27 6.44 3.12
N GLU A 107 -8.30 6.83 2.37
CA GLU A 107 -9.21 7.91 2.76
C GLU A 107 -10.13 7.54 3.94
N SER A 108 -10.22 6.24 4.27
CA SER A 108 -10.98 5.77 5.44
C SER A 108 -10.16 5.65 6.72
N ILE A 109 -8.86 5.90 6.69
CA ILE A 109 -7.98 5.84 7.86
C ILE A 109 -8.50 6.82 8.93
N PRO A 110 -8.81 6.34 10.14
CA PRO A 110 -9.36 7.20 11.19
C PRO A 110 -8.39 8.32 11.57
N GLY A 111 -8.85 9.55 11.46
CA GLY A 111 -8.05 10.72 11.83
C GLY A 111 -6.92 11.04 10.84
N LEU A 112 -7.05 10.63 9.58
CA LEU A 112 -6.05 10.88 8.52
C LEU A 112 -5.58 12.34 8.49
N GLU A 113 -6.49 13.29 8.60
CA GLU A 113 -6.19 14.73 8.58
C GLU A 113 -5.42 15.25 9.81
N ASN A 114 -5.32 14.44 10.86
CA ASN A 114 -4.62 14.83 12.09
C ASN A 114 -3.15 14.40 12.11
N PHE A 115 -2.69 13.60 11.14
CA PHE A 115 -1.29 13.25 11.04
C PHE A 115 -0.44 14.45 10.64
N GLN A 116 0.78 14.52 11.19
CA GLN A 116 1.74 15.59 10.89
C GLN A 116 2.36 15.39 9.50
N ASP A 117 2.61 14.16 9.14
CA ASP A 117 3.18 13.71 7.87
C ASP A 117 2.61 12.36 7.49
N VAL A 118 2.47 12.10 6.19
CA VAL A 118 2.00 10.82 5.67
C VAL A 118 2.97 10.33 4.60
N GLN A 119 3.50 9.14 4.78
CA GLN A 119 4.38 8.47 3.84
C GLN A 119 3.78 7.15 3.38
N LEU A 120 3.89 6.86 2.09
CA LEU A 120 3.37 5.64 1.49
C LEU A 120 4.51 4.76 0.97
N SER A 121 4.36 3.44 1.12
CA SER A 121 5.29 2.50 0.51
C SER A 121 4.59 1.23 0.02
N GLY A 122 5.14 0.65 -1.06
CA GLY A 122 4.62 -0.61 -1.58
C GLY A 122 5.58 -1.27 -2.59
N HIS A 123 5.43 -2.60 -2.70
CA HIS A 123 6.19 -3.42 -3.63
C HIS A 123 5.27 -4.00 -4.70
N SER A 124 5.75 -4.10 -5.94
CA SER A 124 5.04 -4.71 -7.07
C SER A 124 3.65 -4.08 -7.25
N LYS A 125 2.56 -4.83 -7.17
CA LYS A 125 1.18 -4.32 -7.22
C LYS A 125 0.90 -3.30 -6.11
N GLY A 126 1.45 -3.50 -4.89
CA GLY A 126 1.40 -2.50 -3.81
C GLY A 126 2.09 -1.19 -4.20
N GLY A 127 3.19 -1.27 -4.95
CA GLY A 127 3.85 -0.10 -5.53
C GLY A 127 2.99 0.68 -6.51
N ASN A 128 2.18 0.00 -7.33
CA ASN A 128 1.19 0.66 -8.19
C ASN A 128 0.06 1.32 -7.36
N MET A 129 -0.44 0.63 -6.32
CA MET A 129 -1.48 1.17 -5.43
C MET A 129 -1.02 2.47 -4.74
N VAL A 130 0.20 2.53 -4.18
CA VAL A 130 0.68 3.74 -3.49
C VAL A 130 0.86 4.91 -4.45
N GLN A 131 1.32 4.65 -5.68
CA GLN A 131 1.40 5.69 -6.72
C GLN A 131 0.01 6.22 -7.07
N TYR A 132 -0.96 5.30 -7.27
CA TYR A 132 -2.35 5.67 -7.56
C TYR A 132 -2.93 6.55 -6.47
N VAL A 133 -2.81 6.13 -5.20
CA VAL A 133 -3.30 6.89 -4.04
C VAL A 133 -2.64 8.27 -3.97
N THR A 134 -1.32 8.35 -4.15
CA THR A 134 -0.58 9.62 -4.12
C THR A 134 -1.05 10.59 -5.18
N ILE A 135 -1.40 10.10 -6.37
CA ILE A 135 -1.82 10.93 -7.50
C ILE A 135 -3.29 11.35 -7.37
N VAL A 136 -4.18 10.42 -6.96
CA VAL A 136 -5.63 10.57 -7.15
C VAL A 136 -6.36 11.00 -5.88
N SER A 137 -5.81 10.72 -4.68
CA SER A 137 -6.48 11.05 -3.42
C SER A 137 -6.72 12.55 -3.24
N GLU A 138 -7.89 12.90 -2.73
CA GLU A 138 -8.19 14.27 -2.29
C GLU A 138 -7.31 14.70 -1.10
N TYR A 139 -6.77 13.74 -0.35
CA TYR A 139 -5.81 13.96 0.73
C TYR A 139 -4.34 13.87 0.27
N SER A 140 -4.08 13.92 -1.04
CA SER A 140 -2.71 13.89 -1.56
C SER A 140 -1.80 14.98 -0.97
N TYR A 141 -2.37 16.09 -0.53
CA TYR A 141 -1.64 17.20 0.10
C TYR A 141 -0.99 16.83 1.44
N LEU A 142 -1.52 15.80 2.14
CA LEU A 142 -0.93 15.25 3.37
C LEU A 142 0.28 14.36 3.09
N ILE A 143 0.37 13.80 1.88
CA ILE A 143 1.42 12.87 1.50
C ILE A 143 2.68 13.66 1.16
N SER A 144 3.72 13.49 1.96
CA SER A 144 5.03 14.11 1.71
C SER A 144 5.88 13.25 0.80
N HIS A 145 5.82 11.93 0.96
CA HIS A 145 6.72 11.02 0.27
C HIS A 145 6.07 9.67 -0.04
N THR A 146 6.39 9.12 -1.20
CA THR A 146 5.92 7.79 -1.63
C THR A 146 7.07 7.02 -2.23
N VAL A 147 7.35 5.84 -1.69
CA VAL A 147 8.39 4.94 -2.18
C VAL A 147 7.76 3.69 -2.78
N THR A 148 8.12 3.38 -4.01
CA THR A 148 7.69 2.17 -4.69
C THR A 148 8.88 1.30 -5.09
N TYR A 149 8.77 0.01 -4.84
CA TYR A 149 9.76 -0.99 -5.21
C TYR A 149 9.18 -1.89 -6.29
N ASP A 150 9.80 -1.94 -7.46
CA ASP A 150 9.35 -2.71 -8.62
C ASP A 150 7.86 -2.49 -8.95
N GLY A 151 7.36 -1.27 -8.72
CA GLY A 151 5.96 -0.90 -8.91
C GLY A 151 5.55 -1.00 -10.37
N GLN A 152 4.38 -1.58 -10.62
CA GLN A 152 3.81 -1.66 -11.96
C GLN A 152 3.46 -0.26 -12.46
N GLY A 153 3.64 -0.04 -13.77
CA GLY A 153 3.24 1.20 -14.43
C GLY A 153 1.73 1.35 -14.61
N PHE A 154 1.34 2.42 -15.30
CA PHE A 154 -0.05 2.76 -15.58
C PHE A 154 -0.35 2.72 -17.08
N SER A 155 -1.63 2.59 -17.42
CA SER A 155 -2.10 2.67 -18.80
C SER A 155 -2.04 4.10 -19.36
N ASP A 156 -2.03 4.24 -20.69
CA ASP A 156 -2.14 5.54 -21.34
C ASP A 156 -3.44 6.26 -20.93
N TYR A 157 -4.53 5.49 -20.70
CA TYR A 157 -5.81 6.05 -20.24
C TYR A 157 -5.69 6.71 -18.86
N PHE A 158 -4.91 6.12 -17.96
CA PHE A 158 -4.62 6.73 -16.66
C PHE A 158 -3.78 8.00 -16.83
N MET A 159 -2.72 7.92 -17.63
CA MET A 159 -1.82 9.05 -17.86
C MET A 159 -2.56 10.25 -18.45
N ASP A 160 -3.47 10.01 -19.38
CA ASP A 160 -4.30 11.06 -19.98
C ASP A 160 -5.32 11.64 -18.98
N LYS A 161 -6.07 10.76 -18.30
CA LYS A 161 -7.13 11.14 -17.35
C LYS A 161 -6.59 11.99 -16.20
N TYR A 162 -5.46 11.60 -15.64
CA TYR A 162 -4.89 12.20 -14.45
C TYR A 162 -3.66 13.09 -14.69
N SER A 163 -3.43 13.52 -15.95
CA SER A 163 -2.24 14.28 -16.34
C SER A 163 -1.95 15.50 -15.45
N ALA A 164 -2.97 16.25 -15.05
CA ALA A 164 -2.84 17.40 -14.16
C ALA A 164 -2.43 16.99 -12.72
N LEU A 165 -3.06 15.94 -12.18
CA LEU A 165 -2.74 15.43 -10.84
C LEU A 165 -1.35 14.78 -10.80
N ILE A 166 -0.96 14.11 -11.88
CA ILE A 166 0.40 13.56 -12.03
C ILE A 166 1.41 14.70 -12.00
N ALA A 167 1.19 15.76 -12.77
CA ALA A 167 2.09 16.92 -12.78
C ALA A 167 2.23 17.58 -11.40
N GLN A 168 1.16 17.56 -10.59
CA GLN A 168 1.15 18.12 -9.25
C GLN A 168 1.86 17.23 -8.22
N ASN A 169 1.76 15.90 -8.34
CA ASN A 169 2.15 14.98 -7.28
C ASN A 169 3.38 14.10 -7.59
N LYS A 170 3.85 14.04 -8.85
CA LYS A 170 4.93 13.16 -9.28
C LYS A 170 6.23 13.33 -8.48
N ASP A 171 6.54 14.55 -8.04
CA ASP A 171 7.78 14.84 -7.32
C ASP A 171 7.80 14.26 -5.89
N LYS A 172 6.66 13.77 -5.41
CA LYS A 172 6.55 13.03 -4.14
C LYS A 172 6.91 11.55 -4.29
N ILE A 173 6.99 11.03 -5.52
CA ILE A 173 7.12 9.60 -5.81
C ILE A 173 8.56 9.27 -6.19
N VAL A 174 9.17 8.36 -5.45
CA VAL A 174 10.46 7.75 -5.76
C VAL A 174 10.26 6.28 -6.09
N SER A 175 10.74 5.86 -7.26
CA SER A 175 10.62 4.48 -7.74
C SER A 175 11.98 3.82 -7.79
N TYR A 176 12.10 2.68 -7.13
CA TYR A 176 13.25 1.79 -7.21
C TYR A 176 12.87 0.56 -8.03
N SER A 177 13.67 0.22 -9.02
CA SER A 177 13.49 -1.00 -9.83
C SER A 177 14.76 -1.83 -9.78
N ALA A 178 14.61 -3.14 -9.56
CA ALA A 178 15.72 -4.06 -9.67
C ALA A 178 16.07 -4.28 -11.15
N GLU A 179 17.35 -4.21 -11.49
CA GLU A 179 17.83 -4.70 -12.79
C GLU A 179 18.04 -6.21 -12.68
N TYR A 180 17.33 -6.98 -13.52
CA TYR A 180 17.44 -8.44 -13.63
C TYR A 180 18.32 -8.82 -14.81
#